data_e8b679a7f26aecc2bbefeecfda3088f9
#
_entry.id   e8b679a7f26aecc2bbefeecfda3088f9
#
_cell.length_a   1.000
_cell.length_b   1.000
_cell.length_c   1.000
_cell.angle_alpha   90.00
_cell.angle_beta   90.00
_cell.angle_gamma   90.00
#
_symmetry.space_group_name_H-M   'P 1'
#
loop_
_entity.id
_entity.type
_entity.pdbx_description
1 polymer ?
#
loop_
_entity_poly.entity_id
_entity_poly.type
_entity_poly.pdbx_seq_one_letter_code
_entity_poly.pdbx_strand_id
1 'polypeptide(L)'
;MDLLTEEPEVIHHALEWTTEAHIRFAKAQLAAGAHATSMGDAYASPDLISPEMYRTFALPYEKKVAEAIQQHGAPYSVHICGDTTRIIGDMGKCGAKILEMDWKCDMGYARSVVPPEVVLMGNVNPSDPMCIGTPQDVREQVRAIIEKTKGQGLLLSSGCALGANTNPENMEAFMAAAKEFGRLEPQA
;
A
#
# COMPACT_ATOMS: atom_id res chain seq x y z
N MET A 1 -2.15 -23.91 -0.30
CA MET A 1 -3.45 -23.59 0.33
C MET A 1 -3.85 -24.60 1.38
N ASP A 2 -3.58 -25.86 1.15
CA ASP A 2 -3.97 -26.96 2.07
C ASP A 2 -3.40 -26.81 3.49
N LEU A 3 -2.13 -26.40 3.61
CA LEU A 3 -1.50 -26.17 4.92
C LEU A 3 -2.18 -25.11 5.79
N LEU A 4 -2.81 -24.06 5.19
CA LEU A 4 -3.55 -23.06 5.97
C LEU A 4 -4.76 -23.64 6.71
N THR A 5 -5.30 -24.75 6.18
CA THR A 5 -6.49 -25.40 6.74
C THR A 5 -6.15 -26.70 7.50
N GLU A 6 -5.14 -27.41 7.05
CA GLU A 6 -4.79 -28.73 7.60
C GLU A 6 -3.78 -28.64 8.74
N GLU A 7 -2.81 -27.69 8.63
CA GLU A 7 -1.74 -27.52 9.62
C GLU A 7 -1.50 -26.02 9.96
N PRO A 8 -2.49 -25.30 10.49
CA PRO A 8 -2.39 -23.87 10.76
C PRO A 8 -1.24 -23.51 11.71
N GLU A 9 -0.91 -24.35 12.66
CA GLU A 9 0.19 -24.13 13.60
C GLU A 9 1.56 -24.09 12.92
N VAL A 10 1.76 -24.88 11.87
CA VAL A 10 3.00 -24.84 11.07
C VAL A 10 3.12 -23.48 10.35
N ILE A 11 2.01 -22.97 9.82
CA ILE A 11 1.97 -21.66 9.18
C ILE A 11 2.22 -20.54 10.20
N HIS A 12 1.57 -20.58 11.37
CA HIS A 12 1.82 -19.61 12.43
C HIS A 12 3.29 -19.59 12.86
N HIS A 13 3.91 -20.77 13.01
CA HIS A 13 5.33 -20.86 13.35
C HIS A 13 6.23 -20.24 12.26
N ALA A 14 5.95 -20.51 10.99
CA ALA A 14 6.69 -19.93 9.88
C ALA A 14 6.51 -18.40 9.81
N LEU A 15 5.29 -17.91 10.02
CA LEU A 15 4.98 -16.48 10.03
C LEU A 15 5.67 -15.77 11.20
N GLU A 16 5.74 -16.37 12.39
CA GLU A 16 6.46 -15.80 13.51
C GLU A 16 7.96 -15.64 13.19
N TRP A 17 8.58 -16.69 12.65
CA TRP A 17 9.99 -16.67 12.28
C TRP A 17 10.30 -15.61 11.19
N THR A 18 9.46 -15.54 10.13
CA THR A 18 9.63 -14.58 9.05
C THR A 18 9.38 -13.15 9.53
N THR A 19 8.42 -12.94 10.42
CA THR A 19 8.13 -11.65 11.05
C THR A 19 9.34 -11.13 11.81
N GLU A 20 9.97 -11.96 12.64
CA GLU A 20 11.19 -11.55 13.34
C GLU A 20 12.36 -11.23 12.40
N ALA A 21 12.51 -12.01 11.33
CA ALA A 21 13.53 -11.75 10.32
C ALA A 21 13.28 -10.41 9.61
N HIS A 22 12.02 -10.13 9.27
CA HIS A 22 11.62 -8.87 8.64
C HIS A 22 11.85 -7.67 9.57
N ILE A 23 11.47 -7.77 10.84
CA ILE A 23 11.71 -6.72 11.84
C ILE A 23 13.21 -6.42 11.97
N ARG A 24 14.07 -7.44 12.05
CA ARG A 24 15.53 -7.25 12.11
C ARG A 24 16.06 -6.56 10.86
N PHE A 25 15.58 -6.97 9.68
CA PHE A 25 15.99 -6.36 8.41
C PHE A 25 15.55 -4.88 8.32
N ALA A 26 14.29 -4.58 8.65
CA ALA A 26 13.78 -3.22 8.65
C ALA A 26 14.55 -2.31 9.63
N LYS A 27 14.86 -2.81 10.82
CA LYS A 27 15.70 -2.08 11.80
C LYS A 27 17.11 -1.81 11.26
N ALA A 28 17.71 -2.75 10.55
CA ALA A 28 19.01 -2.55 9.91
C ALA A 28 18.95 -1.48 8.80
N GLN A 29 17.88 -1.44 8.03
CA GLN A 29 17.64 -0.37 7.04
C GLN A 29 17.55 1.01 7.71
N LEU A 30 16.82 1.14 8.81
CA LEU A 30 16.71 2.38 9.56
C LEU A 30 18.06 2.81 10.14
N ALA A 31 18.81 1.86 10.71
CA ALA A 31 20.16 2.13 11.21
C ALA A 31 21.15 2.56 10.10
N ALA A 32 20.92 2.12 8.86
CA ALA A 32 21.66 2.55 7.69
C ALA A 32 21.22 3.91 7.10
N GLY A 33 20.22 4.56 7.71
CA GLY A 33 19.76 5.89 7.33
C GLY A 33 18.45 5.92 6.51
N ALA A 34 17.71 4.82 6.40
CA ALA A 34 16.39 4.86 5.80
C ALA A 34 15.43 5.69 6.67
N HIS A 35 14.55 6.49 6.04
CA HIS A 35 13.57 7.31 6.74
C HIS A 35 12.24 6.58 6.96
N ALA A 36 11.98 5.52 6.20
CA ALA A 36 10.83 4.65 6.28
C ALA A 36 11.20 3.26 5.80
N THR A 37 10.40 2.26 6.16
CA THR A 37 10.51 0.90 5.61
C THR A 37 9.15 0.40 5.15
N SER A 38 9.15 -0.58 4.26
CA SER A 38 7.91 -1.14 3.69
C SER A 38 7.95 -2.66 3.62
N MET A 39 6.76 -3.24 3.52
CA MET A 39 6.55 -4.65 3.23
C MET A 39 5.54 -4.81 2.10
N GLY A 40 5.84 -5.71 1.16
CA GLY A 40 4.86 -6.23 0.22
C GLY A 40 4.37 -7.61 0.69
N ASP A 41 3.09 -7.75 0.96
CA ASP A 41 2.46 -9.01 1.34
C ASP A 41 1.45 -9.46 0.28
N ALA A 42 1.97 -9.78 -0.92
CA ALA A 42 1.14 -10.12 -2.07
C ALA A 42 0.27 -11.37 -1.84
N TYR A 43 0.73 -12.30 -1.01
CA TYR A 43 -0.01 -13.53 -0.70
C TYR A 43 -1.16 -13.33 0.28
N ALA A 44 -1.22 -12.21 0.98
CA ALA A 44 -2.34 -11.81 1.82
C ALA A 44 -3.54 -11.25 1.03
N SER A 45 -3.40 -11.17 -0.29
CA SER A 45 -4.43 -10.65 -1.19
C SER A 45 -5.75 -11.45 -1.14
N PRO A 46 -6.91 -10.76 -1.12
CA PRO A 46 -8.22 -11.41 -1.30
C PRO A 46 -8.42 -12.13 -2.64
N ASP A 47 -7.52 -11.90 -3.62
CA ASP A 47 -7.45 -12.69 -4.85
C ASP A 47 -6.95 -14.13 -4.57
N LEU A 48 -6.32 -14.39 -3.42
CA LEU A 48 -5.69 -15.66 -3.04
C LEU A 48 -6.28 -16.29 -1.79
N ILE A 49 -6.58 -15.49 -0.76
CA ILE A 49 -7.10 -15.97 0.53
C ILE A 49 -8.38 -15.23 0.92
N SER A 50 -9.18 -15.84 1.81
CA SER A 50 -10.39 -15.18 2.30
C SER A 50 -10.07 -14.06 3.29
N PRO A 51 -11.01 -13.11 3.51
CA PRO A 51 -10.84 -12.09 4.56
C PRO A 51 -10.65 -12.68 5.96
N GLU A 52 -11.23 -13.84 6.25
CA GLU A 52 -11.03 -14.57 7.52
C GLU A 52 -9.57 -15.07 7.63
N MET A 53 -9.04 -15.65 6.56
CA MET A 53 -7.65 -16.09 6.48
C MET A 53 -6.69 -14.90 6.62
N TYR A 54 -6.99 -13.76 5.99
CA TYR A 54 -6.22 -12.53 6.19
C TYR A 54 -6.16 -12.13 7.66
N ARG A 55 -7.32 -12.08 8.35
CA ARG A 55 -7.37 -11.73 9.78
C ARG A 55 -6.64 -12.72 10.68
N THR A 56 -6.54 -13.98 10.26
CA THR A 56 -5.89 -15.04 11.03
C THR A 56 -4.39 -15.11 10.76
N PHE A 57 -3.98 -15.06 9.49
CA PHE A 57 -2.61 -15.41 9.08
C PHE A 57 -1.76 -14.21 8.62
N ALA A 58 -2.33 -13.05 8.31
CA ALA A 58 -1.57 -11.89 7.88
C ALA A 58 -1.63 -10.74 8.88
N LEU A 59 -2.81 -10.23 9.17
CA LEU A 59 -3.03 -9.04 10.00
C LEU A 59 -2.30 -9.05 11.36
N PRO A 60 -2.24 -10.16 12.13
CA PRO A 60 -1.52 -10.16 13.41
C PRO A 60 -0.01 -9.95 13.25
N TYR A 61 0.55 -10.45 12.18
CA TYR A 61 1.98 -10.36 11.87
C TYR A 61 2.35 -9.00 11.27
N GLU A 62 1.51 -8.45 10.40
CA GLU A 62 1.63 -7.06 9.95
C GLU A 62 1.64 -6.08 11.13
N LYS A 63 0.75 -6.28 12.12
CA LYS A 63 0.72 -5.48 13.35
C LYS A 63 2.02 -5.56 14.12
N LYS A 64 2.56 -6.75 14.34
CA LYS A 64 3.84 -6.93 15.04
C LYS A 64 4.97 -6.16 14.37
N VAL A 65 5.04 -6.21 13.04
CA VAL A 65 6.06 -5.48 12.28
C VAL A 65 5.83 -3.97 12.41
N ALA A 66 4.61 -3.50 12.18
CA ALA A 66 4.28 -2.07 12.24
C ALA A 66 4.61 -1.47 13.62
N GLU A 67 4.23 -2.15 14.70
CA GLU A 67 4.53 -1.75 16.08
C GLU A 67 6.04 -1.70 16.34
N ALA A 68 6.77 -2.75 15.95
CA ALA A 68 8.21 -2.82 16.17
C ALA A 68 8.99 -1.72 15.43
N ILE A 69 8.55 -1.32 14.23
CA ILE A 69 9.19 -0.28 13.43
C ILE A 69 8.84 1.11 13.95
N GLN A 70 7.58 1.35 14.30
CA GLN A 70 7.15 2.64 14.86
C GLN A 70 7.78 2.95 16.21
N GLN A 71 8.07 1.95 17.04
CA GLN A 71 8.86 2.12 18.26
C GLN A 71 10.27 2.67 18.00
N HIS A 72 10.80 2.50 16.78
CA HIS A 72 12.03 3.15 16.33
C HIS A 72 11.81 4.57 15.76
N GLY A 73 10.59 5.11 15.82
CA GLY A 73 10.27 6.46 15.37
C GLY A 73 10.15 6.63 13.85
N ALA A 74 10.13 5.55 13.09
CA ALA A 74 10.01 5.57 11.63
C ALA A 74 8.61 5.13 11.16
N PRO A 75 8.06 5.72 10.07
CA PRO A 75 6.85 5.22 9.46
C PRO A 75 7.10 3.88 8.76
N TYR A 76 6.07 3.03 8.79
CA TYR A 76 6.04 1.74 8.12
C TYR A 76 4.92 1.72 7.10
N SER A 77 5.17 1.17 5.92
CA SER A 77 4.14 0.98 4.89
C SER A 77 3.88 -0.50 4.62
N VAL A 78 2.63 -0.80 4.25
CA VAL A 78 2.19 -2.14 3.83
C VAL A 78 1.56 -2.06 2.46
N HIS A 79 2.01 -2.93 1.56
CA HIS A 79 1.43 -3.13 0.22
C HIS A 79 0.87 -4.54 0.09
N ILE A 80 -0.38 -4.64 -0.32
CA ILE A 80 -1.01 -5.91 -0.74
C ILE A 80 -1.49 -5.72 -2.17
N CYS A 81 -0.95 -6.54 -3.10
CA CYS A 81 -1.38 -6.52 -4.50
C CYS A 81 -2.82 -7.02 -4.66
N GLY A 82 -3.49 -6.57 -5.72
CA GLY A 82 -4.81 -7.05 -6.07
C GLY A 82 -5.96 -6.24 -5.46
N ASP A 83 -7.18 -6.75 -5.60
CA ASP A 83 -8.37 -6.06 -5.07
C ASP A 83 -8.51 -6.28 -3.56
N THR A 84 -8.00 -5.34 -2.79
CA THR A 84 -8.07 -5.36 -1.31
C THR A 84 -9.37 -4.77 -0.75
N THR A 85 -10.37 -4.44 -1.55
CA THR A 85 -11.64 -3.82 -1.11
C THR A 85 -12.26 -4.54 0.07
N ARG A 86 -12.20 -5.89 0.10
CA ARG A 86 -12.82 -6.73 1.15
C ARG A 86 -12.06 -6.72 2.49
N ILE A 87 -10.81 -6.29 2.51
CA ILE A 87 -9.95 -6.28 3.71
C ILE A 87 -9.42 -4.90 4.08
N ILE A 88 -9.67 -3.89 3.27
CA ILE A 88 -9.06 -2.56 3.44
C ILE A 88 -9.37 -1.91 4.81
N GLY A 89 -10.56 -2.15 5.37
CA GLY A 89 -10.89 -1.70 6.72
C GLY A 89 -10.09 -2.41 7.81
N ASP A 90 -9.67 -3.65 7.57
CA ASP A 90 -8.80 -4.40 8.48
C ASP A 90 -7.33 -3.99 8.28
N MET A 91 -6.89 -3.77 7.03
CA MET A 91 -5.58 -3.17 6.72
C MET A 91 -5.39 -1.83 7.45
N GLY A 92 -6.43 -0.99 7.49
CA GLY A 92 -6.40 0.28 8.24
C GLY A 92 -6.15 0.12 9.74
N LYS A 93 -6.27 -1.10 10.28
CA LYS A 93 -6.04 -1.43 11.69
C LYS A 93 -4.72 -2.17 11.93
N CYS A 94 -3.94 -2.44 10.89
CA CYS A 94 -2.63 -3.13 11.04
C CYS A 94 -1.58 -2.29 11.76
N GLY A 95 -1.83 -1.00 11.96
CA GLY A 95 -0.92 -0.09 12.64
C GLY A 95 0.09 0.60 11.72
N ALA A 96 0.20 0.22 10.45
CA ALA A 96 1.03 0.92 9.49
C ALA A 96 0.59 2.38 9.32
N LYS A 97 1.52 3.28 9.11
CA LYS A 97 1.23 4.70 8.84
C LYS A 97 0.90 4.98 7.39
N ILE A 98 1.28 4.08 6.50
CA ILE A 98 1.07 4.19 5.06
C ILE A 98 0.50 2.86 4.56
N LEU A 99 -0.59 2.92 3.81
CA LEU A 99 -1.11 1.79 3.06
C LEU A 99 -0.89 2.05 1.57
N GLU A 100 -0.09 1.21 0.93
CA GLU A 100 0.16 1.28 -0.51
C GLU A 100 -0.96 0.53 -1.23
N MET A 101 -1.82 1.28 -1.91
CA MET A 101 -3.04 0.78 -2.51
C MET A 101 -2.80 0.29 -3.93
N ASP A 102 -3.18 -0.97 -4.22
CA ASP A 102 -3.20 -1.47 -5.58
C ASP A 102 -4.18 -0.67 -6.46
N TRP A 103 -3.90 -0.58 -7.75
CA TRP A 103 -4.71 0.17 -8.71
C TRP A 103 -6.15 -0.35 -8.85
N LYS A 104 -6.41 -1.59 -8.46
CA LYS A 104 -7.77 -2.18 -8.46
C LYS A 104 -8.67 -1.62 -7.37
N CYS A 105 -8.10 -0.96 -6.36
CA CYS A 105 -8.85 -0.41 -5.23
C CYS A 105 -9.42 0.97 -5.56
N ASP A 106 -10.66 1.25 -5.15
CA ASP A 106 -11.22 2.60 -5.22
C ASP A 106 -10.68 3.46 -4.06
N MET A 107 -9.93 4.52 -4.42
CA MET A 107 -9.30 5.40 -3.42
C MET A 107 -10.30 6.23 -2.61
N GLY A 108 -11.47 6.54 -3.17
CA GLY A 108 -12.54 7.23 -2.44
C GLY A 108 -13.15 6.33 -1.38
N TYR A 109 -13.41 5.06 -1.73
CA TYR A 109 -13.87 4.07 -0.76
C TYR A 109 -12.80 3.82 0.30
N ALA A 110 -11.55 3.60 -0.11
CA ALA A 110 -10.43 3.43 0.80
C ALA A 110 -10.37 4.56 1.84
N ARG A 111 -10.42 5.81 1.39
CA ARG A 111 -10.39 6.97 2.29
C ARG A 111 -11.57 7.03 3.25
N SER A 112 -12.72 6.50 2.86
CA SER A 112 -13.93 6.51 3.71
C SER A 112 -13.90 5.49 4.86
N VAL A 113 -13.11 4.42 4.73
CA VAL A 113 -13.07 3.31 5.69
C VAL A 113 -11.76 3.18 6.47
N VAL A 114 -10.68 3.77 5.94
CA VAL A 114 -9.36 3.78 6.61
C VAL A 114 -9.27 4.98 7.56
N PRO A 115 -8.69 4.83 8.77
CA PRO A 115 -8.52 5.93 9.70
C PRO A 115 -7.83 7.15 9.06
N PRO A 116 -8.25 8.38 9.37
CA PRO A 116 -7.75 9.60 8.70
C PRO A 116 -6.25 9.86 8.92
N GLU A 117 -5.68 9.35 10.02
CA GLU A 117 -4.27 9.43 10.34
C GLU A 117 -3.38 8.47 9.54
N VAL A 118 -3.96 7.53 8.81
CA VAL A 118 -3.25 6.61 7.92
C VAL A 118 -3.22 7.21 6.51
N VAL A 119 -2.04 7.32 5.96
CA VAL A 119 -1.82 7.82 4.60
C VAL A 119 -2.12 6.71 3.59
N LEU A 120 -2.90 7.02 2.57
CA LEU A 120 -3.10 6.16 1.42
C LEU A 120 -2.06 6.52 0.35
N MET A 121 -1.24 5.57 -0.06
CA MET A 121 -0.25 5.75 -1.13
C MET A 121 -0.72 5.03 -2.39
N GLY A 122 -0.70 5.69 -3.51
CA GLY A 122 -1.13 5.11 -4.80
C GLY A 122 -2.05 6.06 -5.57
N ASN A 123 -2.83 5.57 -6.56
CA ASN A 123 -2.83 4.19 -7.07
C ASN A 123 -3.02 4.18 -8.59
N VAL A 124 -2.24 5.03 -9.29
CA VAL A 124 -2.29 5.07 -10.76
C VAL A 124 -1.91 3.69 -11.31
N ASN A 125 -2.68 3.18 -12.27
CA ASN A 125 -2.43 1.85 -12.82
C ASN A 125 -1.07 1.78 -13.52
N PRO A 126 -0.16 0.89 -13.06
CA PRO A 126 1.21 0.79 -13.58
C PRO A 126 1.29 0.28 -15.01
N SER A 127 0.26 -0.44 -15.48
CA SER A 127 0.22 -0.97 -16.84
C SER A 127 -0.47 -0.01 -17.80
N ASP A 128 -1.73 0.31 -17.53
CA ASP A 128 -2.54 1.24 -18.33
C ASP A 128 -3.15 2.30 -17.38
N PRO A 129 -2.70 3.55 -17.40
CA PRO A 129 -1.99 4.20 -18.50
C PRO A 129 -0.45 4.32 -18.38
N MET A 130 0.19 3.94 -17.27
CA MET A 130 1.60 4.30 -17.08
C MET A 130 2.53 3.70 -18.13
N CYS A 131 2.32 2.45 -18.55
CA CYS A 131 3.18 1.76 -19.51
C CYS A 131 2.70 1.93 -20.96
N ILE A 132 1.40 1.68 -21.22
CA ILE A 132 0.87 1.55 -22.57
C ILE A 132 -0.13 2.64 -22.96
N GLY A 133 -0.61 3.45 -22.02
CA GLY A 133 -1.52 4.57 -22.28
C GLY A 133 -0.81 5.85 -22.73
N THR A 134 -1.58 6.92 -22.83
CA THR A 134 -1.10 8.25 -23.25
C THR A 134 -0.86 9.15 -22.03
N PRO A 135 -0.05 10.24 -22.18
CA PRO A 135 0.10 11.28 -21.16
C PRO A 135 -1.23 11.87 -20.68
N GLN A 136 -2.22 11.97 -21.57
CA GLN A 136 -3.55 12.46 -21.21
C GLN A 136 -4.30 11.48 -20.30
N ASP A 137 -4.22 10.17 -20.57
CA ASP A 137 -4.85 9.15 -19.74
C ASP A 137 -4.24 9.12 -18.32
N VAL A 138 -2.92 9.30 -18.23
CA VAL A 138 -2.21 9.43 -16.95
C VAL A 138 -2.72 10.65 -16.18
N ARG A 139 -2.81 11.81 -16.86
CA ARG A 139 -3.29 13.05 -16.26
C ARG A 139 -4.72 12.92 -15.71
N GLU A 140 -5.61 12.29 -16.48
CA GLU A 140 -7.00 12.06 -16.07
C GLU A 140 -7.09 11.14 -14.86
N GLN A 141 -6.31 10.06 -14.82
CA GLN A 141 -6.30 9.14 -13.68
C GLN A 141 -5.75 9.80 -12.41
N VAL A 142 -4.67 10.56 -12.51
CA VAL A 142 -4.10 11.35 -11.40
C VAL A 142 -5.15 12.31 -10.84
N ARG A 143 -5.82 13.07 -11.73
CA ARG A 143 -6.89 13.98 -11.34
C ARG A 143 -8.01 13.26 -10.58
N ALA A 144 -8.49 12.17 -11.13
CA ALA A 144 -9.57 11.39 -10.53
C ALA A 144 -9.22 10.87 -9.12
N ILE A 145 -7.97 10.41 -8.90
CA ILE A 145 -7.49 9.96 -7.59
C ILE A 145 -7.50 11.12 -6.58
N ILE A 146 -6.97 12.27 -6.98
CA ILE A 146 -6.91 13.45 -6.11
C ILE A 146 -8.33 13.96 -5.77
N GLU A 147 -9.24 14.00 -6.75
CA GLU A 147 -10.63 14.39 -6.54
C GLU A 147 -11.37 13.42 -5.59
N LYS A 148 -11.21 12.10 -5.78
CA LYS A 148 -11.83 11.07 -4.92
C LYS A 148 -11.37 11.13 -3.47
N THR A 149 -10.10 11.43 -3.24
CA THR A 149 -9.52 11.54 -1.90
C THR A 149 -9.60 12.95 -1.33
N LYS A 150 -10.04 13.93 -2.13
CA LYS A 150 -9.96 15.38 -1.83
C LYS A 150 -8.54 15.81 -1.47
N GLY A 151 -7.54 15.09 -1.97
CA GLY A 151 -6.13 15.28 -1.64
C GLY A 151 -5.76 15.04 -0.16
N GLN A 152 -6.68 14.51 0.65
CA GLN A 152 -6.46 14.33 2.09
C GLN A 152 -5.81 12.99 2.39
N GLY A 153 -4.70 13.03 3.15
CA GLY A 153 -3.98 11.82 3.54
C GLY A 153 -3.54 10.98 2.33
N LEU A 154 -3.18 11.63 1.22
CA LEU A 154 -2.78 11.00 -0.03
C LEU A 154 -1.29 11.23 -0.29
N LEU A 155 -0.57 10.16 -0.55
CA LEU A 155 0.74 10.16 -1.18
C LEU A 155 0.57 9.58 -2.59
N LEU A 156 0.49 10.44 -3.60
CA LEU A 156 0.25 9.99 -4.96
C LEU A 156 1.41 9.12 -5.46
N SER A 157 1.08 7.95 -5.97
CA SER A 157 2.02 6.94 -6.49
C SER A 157 1.35 6.09 -7.56
N SER A 158 2.12 5.19 -8.19
CA SER A 158 1.54 4.07 -8.92
C SER A 158 0.93 3.06 -7.95
N GLY A 159 -0.04 2.27 -8.42
CA GLY A 159 -0.72 1.26 -7.61
C GLY A 159 0.05 -0.05 -7.45
N CYS A 160 1.20 -0.18 -8.07
CA CYS A 160 2.17 -1.26 -7.93
C CYS A 160 3.48 -0.84 -8.61
N ALA A 161 4.49 -1.72 -8.63
CA ALA A 161 5.75 -1.48 -9.31
C ALA A 161 5.56 -1.16 -10.80
N LEU A 162 6.28 -0.16 -11.28
CA LEU A 162 6.29 0.22 -12.69
C LEU A 162 7.13 -0.74 -13.52
N GLY A 163 6.65 -1.07 -14.70
CA GLY A 163 7.42 -1.89 -15.67
C GLY A 163 8.64 -1.13 -16.20
N ALA A 164 9.71 -1.85 -16.54
CA ALA A 164 10.93 -1.27 -17.11
C ALA A 164 10.68 -0.54 -18.45
N ASN A 165 9.61 -0.85 -19.13
CA ASN A 165 9.17 -0.27 -20.40
C ASN A 165 8.13 0.86 -20.23
N THR A 166 7.96 1.39 -19.02
CA THR A 166 7.08 2.56 -18.76
C THR A 166 7.56 3.74 -19.59
N ASN A 167 6.62 4.38 -20.34
CA ASN A 167 6.93 5.51 -21.19
C ASN A 167 7.39 6.71 -20.36
N PRO A 168 8.58 7.28 -20.60
CA PRO A 168 9.07 8.48 -19.91
C PRO A 168 8.09 9.66 -19.97
N GLU A 169 7.41 9.87 -21.10
CA GLU A 169 6.41 10.96 -21.25
C GLU A 169 5.24 10.78 -20.27
N ASN A 170 4.84 9.53 -19.98
CA ASN A 170 3.81 9.24 -19.00
C ASN A 170 4.27 9.54 -17.57
N MET A 171 5.56 9.32 -17.27
CA MET A 171 6.15 9.73 -15.99
C MET A 171 6.18 11.26 -15.82
N GLU A 172 6.53 11.99 -16.89
CA GLU A 172 6.50 13.44 -16.88
C GLU A 172 5.07 13.97 -16.70
N ALA A 173 4.09 13.38 -17.40
CA ALA A 173 2.69 13.71 -17.27
C ALA A 173 2.15 13.45 -15.85
N PHE A 174 2.54 12.31 -15.23
CA PHE A 174 2.22 11.99 -13.85
C PHE A 174 2.71 13.08 -12.88
N MET A 175 3.98 13.48 -13.00
CA MET A 175 4.56 14.52 -12.14
C MET A 175 3.96 15.90 -12.38
N ALA A 176 3.66 16.23 -13.62
CA ALA A 176 3.01 17.49 -13.98
C ALA A 176 1.58 17.56 -13.41
N ALA A 177 0.80 16.50 -13.60
CA ALA A 177 -0.56 16.41 -13.08
C ALA A 177 -0.59 16.42 -11.53
N ALA A 178 0.35 15.74 -10.88
CA ALA A 178 0.48 15.78 -9.42
C ALA A 178 0.70 17.21 -8.91
N LYS A 179 1.55 17.99 -9.58
CA LYS A 179 1.81 19.40 -9.22
C LYS A 179 0.62 20.32 -9.50
N GLU A 180 -0.12 20.05 -10.58
CA GLU A 180 -1.28 20.85 -10.97
C GLU A 180 -2.48 20.63 -10.05
N PHE A 181 -2.86 19.36 -9.83
CA PHE A 181 -4.07 19.02 -9.09
C PHE A 181 -3.83 18.83 -7.59
N GLY A 182 -2.59 18.55 -7.17
CA GLY A 182 -2.23 18.33 -5.77
C GLY A 182 -2.02 19.60 -4.94
N ARG A 183 -2.20 20.79 -5.52
CA ARG A 183 -2.19 22.04 -4.76
C ARG A 183 -3.48 22.15 -3.96
N LEU A 184 -3.41 21.77 -2.70
CA LEU A 184 -4.50 22.04 -1.77
C LEU A 184 -4.48 23.51 -1.40
N GLU A 185 -5.62 24.20 -1.54
CA GLU A 185 -5.80 25.51 -0.94
C GLU A 185 -5.60 25.39 0.59
N PRO A 186 -4.89 26.31 1.23
CA PRO A 186 -4.80 26.32 2.68
C PRO A 186 -6.21 26.30 3.27
N GLN A 187 -6.51 25.33 4.11
CA GLN A 187 -7.77 25.37 4.83
C GLN A 187 -7.74 26.55 5.78
N ALA A 188 -8.71 27.48 5.57
CA ALA A 188 -8.90 28.68 6.37
C ALA A 188 -9.32 28.35 7.81
#